data_5b97bc29a61e909a2d04fd942192443d
#
_entry.id   5b97bc29a61e909a2d04fd942192443d
#
_cell.length_a   1.000
_cell.length_b   1.000
_cell.length_c   1.000
_cell.angle_alpha   90.00
_cell.angle_beta   90.00
_cell.angle_gamma   90.00
#
_symmetry.space_group_name_H-M   'P 1'
#
loop_
_entity.id
_entity.type
_entity.pdbx_description
1 polymer ?
#
loop_
_entity_poly.entity_id
_entity_poly.type
_entity_poly.pdbx_seq_one_letter_code
_entity_poly.pdbx_strand_id
1 'polypeptide(L)'
;MYSFQFENIVSLNDKSVLNNGCYLCVWHAHKIPPHIGLIIDGEYFSLKVKGKDTSIPLAEILKLIHRKEICTLLIEIKISVTRAQIITAFSQFSNAEAYRYSCLTPIADVFDLKQDVSMLADLLNSFKSKDQMGNVFGLNLISDFKGIPMYGIEEIEARLKALSKTL
;
A
#
# COMPACT_ATOMS: atom_id res chain seq x y z
N MET A 1 19.88 1.62 4.35
CA MET A 1 19.16 2.66 5.12
C MET A 1 17.67 2.58 4.83
N TYR A 2 16.86 2.76 5.86
CA TYR A 2 15.40 2.67 5.78
C TYR A 2 14.74 4.03 5.99
N SER A 3 13.68 4.32 5.24
CA SER A 3 12.82 5.50 5.47
C SER A 3 11.81 5.25 6.61
N PHE A 4 11.48 3.98 6.86
CA PHE A 4 10.62 3.55 7.96
C PHE A 4 11.01 2.15 8.42
N GLN A 5 11.17 1.94 9.72
CA GLN A 5 11.45 0.62 10.31
C GLN A 5 10.28 0.14 11.15
N PHE A 6 10.00 -1.16 11.08
CA PHE A 6 8.97 -1.81 11.88
C PHE A 6 9.61 -2.44 13.12
N GLU A 7 8.96 -2.24 14.27
CA GLU A 7 9.41 -2.83 15.54
C GLU A 7 9.10 -4.31 15.61
N ASN A 8 7.96 -4.72 15.05
CA ASN A 8 7.52 -6.10 15.04
C ASN A 8 6.74 -6.41 13.76
N ILE A 9 7.16 -7.45 13.07
CA ILE A 9 6.47 -7.99 11.90
C ILE A 9 6.15 -9.44 12.21
N VAL A 10 4.87 -9.81 12.15
CA VAL A 10 4.40 -11.16 12.44
C VAL A 10 4.00 -11.90 11.17
N SER A 11 4.10 -13.22 11.20
CA SER A 11 3.62 -14.05 10.10
C SER A 11 2.10 -14.09 10.09
N LEU A 12 1.50 -14.08 8.91
CA LEU A 12 0.05 -14.21 8.74
C LEU A 12 -0.33 -15.70 8.81
N ASN A 13 -0.79 -16.15 9.97
CA ASN A 13 -1.19 -17.55 10.20
C ASN A 13 -2.67 -17.79 9.92
N ASP A 14 -3.51 -16.80 10.24
CA ASP A 14 -4.96 -16.85 10.01
C ASP A 14 -5.36 -15.70 9.09
N LYS A 15 -5.69 -16.04 7.84
CA LYS A 15 -6.10 -15.05 6.83
C LYS A 15 -7.45 -14.42 7.13
N SER A 16 -8.27 -15.02 7.99
CA SER A 16 -9.60 -14.52 8.33
C SER A 16 -9.56 -13.18 9.07
N VAL A 17 -8.46 -12.84 9.73
CA VAL A 17 -8.27 -11.53 10.39
C VAL A 17 -8.35 -10.36 9.40
N LEU A 18 -8.05 -10.61 8.11
CA LEU A 18 -8.07 -9.61 7.05
C LEU A 18 -9.47 -9.38 6.47
N ASN A 19 -10.47 -10.17 6.84
CA ASN A 19 -11.84 -10.02 6.34
C ASN A 19 -12.56 -8.80 6.90
N ASN A 20 -12.03 -8.23 7.98
CA ASN A 20 -12.56 -7.04 8.61
C ASN A 20 -11.45 -6.01 8.82
N GLY A 21 -11.80 -4.73 8.76
CA GLY A 21 -10.88 -3.65 9.02
C GLY A 21 -10.14 -3.16 7.78
N CYS A 22 -9.21 -2.26 8.02
CA CYS A 22 -8.47 -1.54 6.98
C CYS A 22 -6.97 -1.90 7.06
N TYR A 23 -6.39 -2.21 5.91
CA TYR A 23 -4.96 -2.55 5.80
C TYR A 23 -4.33 -1.85 4.60
N LEU A 24 -3.12 -1.33 4.78
CA LEU A 24 -2.25 -1.02 3.65
C LEU A 24 -1.61 -2.31 3.13
N CYS A 25 -1.66 -2.53 1.83
CA CYS A 25 -0.96 -3.63 1.17
C CYS A 25 0.26 -3.07 0.44
N VAL A 26 1.45 -3.38 0.93
CA VAL A 26 2.72 -2.90 0.37
C VAL A 26 3.36 -4.02 -0.43
N TRP A 27 3.25 -3.93 -1.75
CA TRP A 27 3.79 -4.91 -2.69
C TRP A 27 5.27 -4.66 -2.95
N HIS A 28 6.06 -5.72 -3.02
CA HIS A 28 7.50 -5.61 -3.23
C HIS A 28 8.15 -4.67 -2.22
N ALA A 29 7.80 -4.86 -0.94
CA ALA A 29 8.17 -3.98 0.15
C ALA A 29 9.69 -3.70 0.28
N HIS A 30 10.53 -4.58 -0.29
CA HIS A 30 11.98 -4.44 -0.36
C HIS A 30 12.50 -3.65 -1.55
N LYS A 31 11.62 -3.28 -2.50
CA LYS A 31 11.99 -2.55 -3.73
C LYS A 31 11.75 -1.05 -3.61
N ILE A 32 12.31 -0.30 -4.54
CA ILE A 32 12.26 1.17 -4.62
C ILE A 32 11.64 1.58 -5.96
N PRO A 33 10.51 2.28 -5.98
CA PRO A 33 9.53 2.38 -4.89
C PRO A 33 8.67 1.12 -4.79
N PRO A 34 8.09 0.81 -3.62
CA PRO A 34 7.08 -0.24 -3.52
C PRO A 34 5.76 0.22 -4.15
N HIS A 35 4.91 -0.73 -4.53
CA HIS A 35 3.53 -0.44 -4.92
C HIS A 35 2.60 -0.59 -3.72
N ILE A 36 1.60 0.30 -3.60
CA ILE A 36 0.73 0.37 -2.43
C ILE A 36 -0.72 0.25 -2.86
N GLY A 37 -1.46 -0.61 -2.19
CA GLY A 37 -2.90 -0.71 -2.28
C GLY A 37 -3.56 -0.61 -0.91
N LEU A 38 -4.88 -0.59 -0.89
CA LEU A 38 -5.69 -0.49 0.32
C LEU A 38 -6.67 -1.66 0.37
N ILE A 39 -6.80 -2.28 1.53
CA ILE A 39 -7.75 -3.35 1.79
C ILE A 39 -8.77 -2.83 2.81
N ILE A 40 -10.04 -3.01 2.54
CA ILE A 40 -11.15 -2.76 3.45
C ILE A 40 -12.11 -3.94 3.43
N ASP A 41 -12.35 -4.55 4.59
CA ASP A 41 -13.32 -5.62 4.76
C ASP A 41 -13.22 -6.73 3.68
N GLY A 42 -12.01 -7.12 3.36
CA GLY A 42 -11.72 -8.19 2.39
C GLY A 42 -11.78 -7.77 0.92
N GLU A 43 -11.85 -6.48 0.62
CA GLU A 43 -11.79 -5.94 -0.74
C GLU A 43 -10.54 -5.09 -0.95
N TYR A 44 -9.88 -5.26 -2.10
CA TYR A 44 -8.64 -4.58 -2.45
C TYR A 44 -8.86 -3.49 -3.51
N PHE A 45 -8.14 -2.37 -3.31
CA PHE A 45 -8.13 -1.20 -4.17
C PHE A 45 -6.70 -0.74 -4.44
N SER A 46 -6.37 -0.40 -5.67
CA SER A 46 -5.09 0.23 -5.99
C SER A 46 -5.16 1.07 -7.27
N LEU A 47 -4.28 2.07 -7.38
CA LEU A 47 -4.10 2.86 -8.57
C LEU A 47 -2.81 2.43 -9.27
N LYS A 48 -2.90 2.11 -10.57
CA LYS A 48 -1.79 1.65 -11.41
C LYS A 48 -1.64 2.53 -12.64
N VAL A 49 -0.49 2.45 -13.31
CA VAL A 49 -0.27 3.18 -14.57
C VAL A 49 -1.26 2.74 -15.65
N LYS A 50 -1.63 1.45 -15.67
CA LYS A 50 -2.58 0.88 -16.66
C LYS A 50 -4.02 0.82 -16.15
N GLY A 51 -4.40 1.66 -15.20
CA GLY A 51 -5.76 1.68 -14.64
C GLY A 51 -5.79 1.56 -13.13
N LYS A 52 -6.83 0.94 -12.62
CA LYS A 52 -7.00 0.73 -11.17
C LYS A 52 -7.67 -0.61 -10.87
N ASP A 53 -7.37 -1.14 -9.70
CA ASP A 53 -8.12 -2.26 -9.12
C ASP A 53 -9.21 -1.68 -8.22
N THR A 54 -10.42 -2.18 -8.36
CA THR A 54 -11.57 -1.74 -7.56
C THR A 54 -12.32 -2.96 -7.05
N SER A 55 -12.45 -3.06 -5.73
CA SER A 55 -13.19 -4.14 -5.07
C SER A 55 -12.74 -5.55 -5.47
N ILE A 56 -11.46 -5.76 -5.68
CA ILE A 56 -10.93 -7.10 -5.96
C ILE A 56 -10.99 -7.94 -4.68
N PRO A 57 -11.56 -9.15 -4.72
CA PRO A 57 -11.59 -10.01 -3.55
C PRO A 57 -10.18 -10.26 -2.99
N LEU A 58 -10.00 -10.08 -1.69
CA LEU A 58 -8.71 -10.28 -1.04
C LEU A 58 -8.13 -11.66 -1.29
N ALA A 59 -8.98 -12.70 -1.37
CA ALA A 59 -8.53 -14.07 -1.66
C ALA A 59 -7.77 -14.17 -2.99
N GLU A 60 -8.16 -13.41 -4.02
CA GLU A 60 -7.46 -13.37 -5.30
C GLU A 60 -6.09 -12.69 -5.16
N ILE A 61 -6.02 -11.63 -4.39
CA ILE A 61 -4.78 -10.91 -4.10
C ILE A 61 -3.79 -11.80 -3.34
N LEU A 62 -4.25 -12.46 -2.28
CA LEU A 62 -3.41 -13.37 -1.49
C LEU A 62 -2.91 -14.56 -2.33
N LYS A 63 -3.76 -15.11 -3.20
CA LYS A 63 -3.38 -16.17 -4.13
C LYS A 63 -2.29 -15.71 -5.09
N LEU A 64 -2.37 -14.49 -5.60
CA LEU A 64 -1.36 -13.91 -6.48
C LEU A 64 -0.03 -13.70 -5.76
N ILE A 65 -0.08 -13.11 -4.54
CA ILE A 65 1.09 -12.89 -3.69
C ILE A 65 1.81 -14.22 -3.41
N HIS A 66 1.06 -15.23 -3.02
CA HIS A 66 1.60 -16.56 -2.73
C HIS A 66 2.22 -17.21 -3.98
N ARG A 67 1.47 -17.26 -5.10
CA ARG A 67 1.93 -17.90 -6.33
C ARG A 67 3.20 -17.29 -6.92
N LYS A 68 3.35 -15.97 -6.79
CA LYS A 68 4.51 -15.22 -7.31
C LYS A 68 5.55 -14.92 -6.25
N GLU A 69 5.38 -15.44 -5.04
CA GLU A 69 6.29 -15.22 -3.90
C GLU A 69 6.64 -13.74 -3.70
N ILE A 70 5.63 -12.86 -3.77
CA ILE A 70 5.83 -11.42 -3.69
C ILE A 70 6.06 -11.02 -2.22
N CYS A 71 7.20 -10.40 -1.94
CA CYS A 71 7.51 -9.82 -0.64
C CYS A 71 6.52 -8.71 -0.32
N THR A 72 5.62 -8.94 0.63
CA THR A 72 4.46 -8.08 0.90
C THR A 72 4.30 -7.81 2.38
N LEU A 73 3.90 -6.58 2.72
CA LEU A 73 3.43 -6.22 4.05
C LEU A 73 1.94 -5.91 4.00
N LEU A 74 1.23 -6.35 5.03
CA LEU A 74 -0.15 -5.97 5.32
C LEU A 74 -0.15 -5.23 6.65
N ILE A 75 -0.39 -3.92 6.60
CA ILE A 75 -0.28 -3.02 7.76
C ILE A 75 -1.68 -2.60 8.19
N GLU A 76 -2.09 -3.04 9.36
CA GLU A 76 -3.38 -2.67 9.94
C GLU A 76 -3.43 -1.17 10.28
N ILE A 77 -4.50 -0.51 9.85
CA ILE A 77 -4.76 0.90 10.16
C ILE A 77 -6.00 0.98 11.04
N LYS A 78 -5.82 1.46 12.26
CA LYS A 78 -6.86 1.57 13.29
C LYS A 78 -7.72 2.84 13.12
N ILE A 79 -8.11 3.14 11.88
CA ILE A 79 -9.00 4.24 11.54
C ILE A 79 -10.28 3.65 10.95
N SER A 80 -11.42 4.15 11.40
CA SER A 80 -12.69 3.77 10.80
C SER A 80 -12.83 4.42 9.42
N VAL A 81 -12.75 3.61 8.38
CA VAL A 81 -12.93 4.01 6.98
C VAL A 81 -14.04 3.16 6.39
N THR A 82 -14.94 3.77 5.65
CA THR A 82 -15.99 3.05 4.95
C THR A 82 -15.59 2.72 3.52
N ARG A 83 -16.18 1.65 2.97
CA ARG A 83 -16.03 1.30 1.56
C ARG A 83 -16.42 2.48 0.64
N ALA A 84 -17.46 3.22 0.98
CA ALA A 84 -17.94 4.38 0.21
C ALA A 84 -16.88 5.49 0.15
N GLN A 85 -16.18 5.78 1.24
CA GLN A 85 -15.09 6.76 1.26
C GLN A 85 -13.95 6.34 0.33
N ILE A 86 -13.58 5.07 0.31
CA ILE A 86 -12.55 4.53 -0.57
C ILE A 86 -12.96 4.63 -2.02
N ILE A 87 -14.17 4.20 -2.36
CA ILE A 87 -14.70 4.29 -3.74
C ILE A 87 -14.71 5.74 -4.20
N THR A 88 -15.16 6.67 -3.38
CA THR A 88 -15.18 8.11 -3.70
C THR A 88 -13.78 8.64 -4.00
N ALA A 89 -12.79 8.32 -3.16
CA ALA A 89 -11.41 8.75 -3.36
C ALA A 89 -10.82 8.17 -4.66
N PHE A 90 -10.95 6.86 -4.88
CA PHE A 90 -10.40 6.21 -6.07
C PHE A 90 -11.13 6.58 -7.36
N SER A 91 -12.41 6.96 -7.30
CA SER A 91 -13.20 7.38 -8.48
C SER A 91 -12.67 8.64 -9.15
N GLN A 92 -11.89 9.45 -8.43
CA GLN A 92 -11.31 10.69 -8.95
C GLN A 92 -10.12 10.44 -9.90
N PHE A 93 -9.60 9.22 -9.94
CA PHE A 93 -8.41 8.87 -10.71
C PHE A 93 -8.70 7.72 -11.66
N SER A 94 -8.25 7.83 -12.90
CA SER A 94 -8.32 6.73 -13.89
C SER A 94 -7.10 5.82 -13.81
N ASN A 95 -5.93 6.40 -13.60
CA ASN A 95 -4.64 5.72 -13.55
C ASN A 95 -3.58 6.57 -12.85
N ALA A 96 -2.48 5.94 -12.44
CA ALA A 96 -1.29 6.66 -11.98
C ALA A 96 -0.57 7.28 -13.18
N GLU A 97 -0.03 8.47 -13.00
CA GLU A 97 0.62 9.25 -14.04
C GLU A 97 1.80 10.01 -13.47
N ALA A 98 2.97 9.89 -14.12
CA ALA A 98 4.18 10.60 -13.71
C ALA A 98 3.93 12.11 -13.55
N TYR A 99 4.48 12.67 -12.48
CA TYR A 99 4.34 14.07 -12.07
C TYR A 99 2.93 14.53 -11.69
N ARG A 100 1.95 13.63 -11.62
CA ARG A 100 0.57 13.94 -11.25
C ARG A 100 0.03 13.08 -10.12
N TYR A 101 -0.07 11.77 -10.36
CA TYR A 101 -0.74 10.84 -9.43
C TYR A 101 0.06 9.55 -9.29
N SER A 102 0.42 9.19 -8.05
CA SER A 102 1.01 7.89 -7.72
C SER A 102 -0.04 6.94 -7.14
N CYS A 103 0.35 5.69 -6.89
CA CYS A 103 -0.49 4.74 -6.16
C CYS A 103 -0.88 5.23 -4.76
N LEU A 104 -0.08 6.11 -4.17
CA LEU A 104 -0.33 6.70 -2.85
C LEU A 104 -1.40 7.80 -2.87
N THR A 105 -1.60 8.49 -3.99
CA THR A 105 -2.46 9.67 -4.09
C THR A 105 -3.90 9.40 -3.62
N PRO A 106 -4.64 8.38 -4.12
CA PRO A 106 -5.99 8.12 -3.63
C PRO A 106 -6.01 7.64 -2.18
N ILE A 107 -4.97 6.93 -1.73
CA ILE A 107 -4.86 6.46 -0.34
C ILE A 107 -4.71 7.63 0.62
N ALA A 108 -3.84 8.58 0.32
CA ALA A 108 -3.69 9.79 1.12
C ALA A 108 -5.00 10.60 1.19
N ASP A 109 -5.77 10.60 0.10
CA ASP A 109 -7.08 11.25 0.04
C ASP A 109 -8.11 10.57 0.96
N VAL A 110 -8.14 9.22 0.98
CA VAL A 110 -8.99 8.45 1.91
C VAL A 110 -8.81 8.87 3.36
N PHE A 111 -7.56 9.14 3.77
CA PHE A 111 -7.20 9.49 5.15
C PHE A 111 -7.11 11.01 5.40
N ASP A 112 -7.50 11.83 4.42
CA ASP A 112 -7.41 13.31 4.47
C ASP A 112 -5.99 13.81 4.76
N LEU A 113 -4.99 13.17 4.16
CA LEU A 113 -3.56 13.47 4.35
C LEU A 113 -2.86 13.91 3.07
N LYS A 114 -3.59 14.23 2.01
CA LYS A 114 -3.02 14.51 0.68
C LYS A 114 -2.05 15.69 0.63
N GLN A 115 -2.12 16.61 1.59
CA GLN A 115 -1.21 17.77 1.67
C GLN A 115 0.09 17.47 2.41
N ASP A 116 0.08 16.43 3.25
CA ASP A 116 1.16 16.11 4.19
C ASP A 116 1.96 14.87 3.77
N VAL A 117 1.48 14.12 2.77
CA VAL A 117 2.02 12.82 2.38
C VAL A 117 2.39 12.81 0.91
N SER A 118 3.66 12.60 0.63
CA SER A 118 4.18 12.39 -0.73
C SER A 118 4.81 11.00 -0.91
N MET A 119 5.20 10.34 0.18
CA MET A 119 5.82 9.02 0.17
C MET A 119 5.20 8.10 1.23
N LEU A 120 5.40 6.79 1.07
CA LEU A 120 4.89 5.79 2.03
C LEU A 120 5.37 6.07 3.45
N ALA A 121 6.63 6.47 3.63
CA ALA A 121 7.17 6.78 4.95
C ALA A 121 6.42 7.92 5.65
N ASP A 122 6.00 8.96 4.91
CA ASP A 122 5.20 10.06 5.46
C ASP A 122 3.86 9.54 6.01
N LEU A 123 3.19 8.69 5.23
CA LEU A 123 1.93 8.07 5.62
C LEU A 123 2.09 7.21 6.89
N LEU A 124 3.10 6.34 6.91
CA LEU A 124 3.37 5.45 8.05
C LEU A 124 3.74 6.26 9.31
N ASN A 125 4.56 7.29 9.18
CA ASN A 125 4.91 8.17 10.30
C ASN A 125 3.68 8.93 10.83
N SER A 126 2.78 9.38 9.96
CA SER A 126 1.52 10.00 10.37
C SER A 126 0.66 9.04 11.19
N PHE A 127 0.50 7.78 10.75
CA PHE A 127 -0.25 6.78 11.51
C PHE A 127 0.43 6.42 12.84
N LYS A 128 1.76 6.24 12.82
CA LYS A 128 2.52 5.91 14.03
C LYS A 128 2.41 7.02 15.09
N SER A 129 2.56 8.28 14.70
CA SER A 129 2.50 9.43 15.62
C SER A 129 1.15 9.62 16.28
N LYS A 130 0.07 9.11 15.65
CA LYS A 130 -1.30 9.20 16.18
C LYS A 130 -1.79 7.88 16.81
N ASP A 131 -0.90 6.90 17.01
CA ASP A 131 -1.23 5.55 17.49
C ASP A 131 -2.34 4.87 16.65
N GLN A 132 -2.29 5.05 15.34
CA GLN A 132 -3.27 4.52 14.38
C GLN A 132 -2.77 3.29 13.63
N MET A 133 -1.55 2.86 13.87
CA MET A 133 -0.99 1.64 13.28
C MET A 133 -1.20 0.45 14.20
N GLY A 134 -1.80 -0.61 13.67
CA GLY A 134 -2.00 -1.88 14.36
C GLY A 134 -0.94 -2.92 14.00
N ASN A 135 -1.38 -4.17 13.84
CA ASN A 135 -0.50 -5.28 13.50
C ASN A 135 0.11 -5.11 12.10
N VAL A 136 1.34 -5.60 11.96
CA VAL A 136 2.05 -5.65 10.67
C VAL A 136 2.30 -7.12 10.34
N PHE A 137 1.70 -7.59 9.26
CA PHE A 137 1.86 -8.96 8.77
C PHE A 137 2.81 -8.99 7.59
N GLY A 138 3.76 -9.94 7.62
CA GLY A 138 4.69 -10.17 6.52
C GLY A 138 4.35 -11.42 5.72
N LEU A 139 4.45 -11.31 4.39
CA LEU A 139 4.29 -12.42 3.45
C LEU A 139 5.52 -12.48 2.54
N ASN A 140 6.13 -13.66 2.43
CA ASN A 140 7.31 -13.89 1.59
C ASN A 140 8.43 -12.85 1.81
N LEU A 141 8.66 -12.47 3.05
CA LEU A 141 9.69 -11.49 3.36
C LEU A 141 11.08 -12.04 3.03
N ILE A 142 11.92 -11.19 2.48
CA ILE A 142 13.34 -11.50 2.29
C ILE A 142 14.04 -11.61 3.65
N SER A 143 15.16 -12.35 3.70
CA SER A 143 15.99 -12.43 4.89
C SER A 143 16.36 -11.03 5.36
N ASP A 144 16.34 -10.81 6.67
CA ASP A 144 16.72 -9.54 7.31
C ASP A 144 15.87 -8.32 6.93
N PHE A 145 14.65 -8.54 6.39
CA PHE A 145 13.74 -7.44 6.15
C PHE A 145 13.37 -6.73 7.47
N LYS A 146 13.60 -5.43 7.54
CA LYS A 146 13.32 -4.61 8.73
C LYS A 146 12.45 -3.39 8.46
N GLY A 147 12.32 -2.98 7.21
CA GLY A 147 11.60 -1.76 6.93
C GLY A 147 11.54 -1.38 5.45
N ILE A 148 10.93 -0.25 5.21
CA ILE A 148 10.82 0.33 3.87
C ILE A 148 12.16 0.98 3.52
N PRO A 149 12.77 0.63 2.38
CA PRO A 149 14.00 1.27 1.93
C PRO A 149 13.82 2.78 1.75
N MET A 150 14.92 3.52 1.87
CA MET A 150 14.90 4.95 1.57
C MET A 150 14.80 5.18 0.06
N TYR A 151 13.85 6.01 -0.33
CA TYR A 151 13.67 6.49 -1.71
C TYR A 151 13.03 7.88 -1.69
N GLY A 152 13.04 8.57 -2.82
CA GLY A 152 12.46 9.89 -2.98
C GLY A 152 11.46 9.97 -4.13
N ILE A 153 11.00 11.16 -4.39
CA ILE A 153 10.05 11.44 -5.49
C ILE A 153 10.65 11.08 -6.84
N GLU A 154 11.94 11.25 -7.03
CA GLU A 154 12.63 10.95 -8.29
C GLU A 154 12.51 9.47 -8.68
N GLU A 155 12.61 8.56 -7.72
CA GLU A 155 12.45 7.13 -7.94
C GLU A 155 10.99 6.79 -8.30
N ILE A 156 10.02 7.45 -7.67
CA ILE A 156 8.59 7.29 -8.00
C ILE A 156 8.35 7.72 -9.46
N GLU A 157 8.82 8.90 -9.84
CA GLU A 157 8.64 9.45 -11.18
C GLU A 157 9.34 8.59 -12.25
N ALA A 158 10.56 8.14 -11.98
CA ALA A 158 11.29 7.24 -12.86
C ALA A 158 10.54 5.92 -13.07
N ARG A 159 9.95 5.34 -12.00
CA ARG A 159 9.17 4.10 -12.08
C ARG A 159 7.88 4.29 -12.89
N LEU A 160 7.15 5.37 -12.66
CA LEU A 160 5.92 5.67 -13.40
C LEU A 160 6.19 5.86 -14.90
N LYS A 161 7.25 6.59 -15.24
CA LYS A 161 7.69 6.74 -16.63
C LYS A 161 8.06 5.41 -17.28
N ALA A 162 8.82 4.57 -16.58
CA ALA A 162 9.23 3.27 -17.08
C ALA A 162 8.01 2.38 -17.36
N LEU A 163 7.02 2.35 -16.47
CA LEU A 163 5.79 1.58 -16.62
C LEU A 163 4.91 2.11 -17.76
N SER A 164 4.89 3.42 -18.01
CA SER A 164 4.09 4.01 -19.10
C SER A 164 4.63 3.64 -20.49
N LYS A 165 5.92 3.35 -20.62
CA LYS A 165 6.57 2.95 -21.88
C LYS A 165 6.33 1.50 -22.28
N THR A 166 5.82 0.66 -21.38
CA THR A 166 5.54 -0.76 -21.63
C THR A 166 4.11 -1.01 -22.13
N LEU A 167 3.42 0.02 -22.56
CA LEU A 167 2.06 -0.06 -23.13
C LEU A 167 2.06 -0.54 -24.58
#